data_2795ef300cb01c461ceb506e1851388c
#
_entry.id   2795ef300cb01c461ceb506e1851388c
#
_cell.length_a   1.000
_cell.length_b   1.000
_cell.length_c   1.000
_cell.angle_alpha   90.00
_cell.angle_beta   90.00
_cell.angle_gamma   90.00
#
_symmetry.space_group_name_H-M   'P 1'
#
loop_
_entity.id
_entity.type
_entity.pdbx_description
1 polymer ?
#
loop_
_entity_poly.entity_id
_entity_poly.type
_entity_poly.pdbx_seq_one_letter_code
_entity_poly.pdbx_strand_id
1 'polypeptide(L)'
;MRHKKQELKSSFLVTPYIKRLLMSHITGLSTAQLLAEPNLQLTEEQQIWMDNAICRLGNNEPLQHVLGYSEFYGHRFKCDGRALVPRPETEELVEWILNDWSTLNSQLSTLNLLDIGTGTGCIALSLAKELTNSTVTALDISEEALSLAKENAKLLEVENVDFIKGDILNKTFNSQLSTFNLIVSNPPYV
;
A
#
# COMPACT_ATOMS: atom_id res chain seq x y z
N MET A 1 -29.88 -0.29 23.78
CA MET A 1 -28.62 -0.65 24.47
C MET A 1 -27.46 -1.01 23.58
N ARG A 2 -27.66 -1.66 22.41
CA ARG A 2 -26.54 -1.97 21.44
C ARG A 2 -25.93 -0.71 20.82
N HIS A 3 -26.70 0.29 20.40
CA HIS A 3 -26.21 1.54 19.82
C HIS A 3 -25.29 2.33 20.77
N LYS A 4 -25.66 2.48 22.06
CA LYS A 4 -24.81 3.19 23.04
C LYS A 4 -23.46 2.50 23.33
N LYS A 5 -23.40 1.16 23.23
CA LYS A 5 -22.14 0.41 23.37
C LYS A 5 -21.23 0.56 22.13
N GLN A 6 -21.80 0.77 20.95
CA GLN A 6 -21.08 0.99 19.72
C GLN A 6 -20.51 2.42 19.65
N GLU A 7 -21.28 3.43 20.05
CA GLU A 7 -20.80 4.83 20.18
C GLU A 7 -19.67 4.98 21.19
N LEU A 8 -19.74 4.28 22.35
CA LEU A 8 -18.64 4.29 23.33
C LEU A 8 -17.36 3.60 22.82
N LYS A 9 -17.46 2.53 22.02
CA LYS A 9 -16.29 1.89 21.40
C LYS A 9 -15.68 2.76 20.32
N SER A 10 -16.48 3.44 19.51
CA SER A 10 -15.99 4.30 18.42
C SER A 10 -15.26 5.56 18.94
N SER A 11 -15.70 6.14 20.06
CA SER A 11 -15.05 7.33 20.64
C SER A 11 -13.66 7.03 21.24
N PHE A 12 -13.38 5.79 21.66
CA PHE A 12 -12.05 5.38 22.16
C PHE A 12 -11.04 5.05 21.05
N LEU A 13 -11.51 4.68 19.85
CA LEU A 13 -10.65 4.27 18.72
C LEU A 13 -10.20 5.44 17.85
N VAL A 14 -10.94 6.54 17.82
CA VAL A 14 -10.61 7.71 17.00
C VAL A 14 -9.83 8.73 17.83
N THR A 15 -8.51 8.57 17.85
CA THR A 15 -7.62 9.54 18.50
C THR A 15 -7.72 10.92 17.81
N PRO A 16 -7.33 12.02 18.49
CA PRO A 16 -7.26 13.34 17.85
C PRO A 16 -6.41 13.36 16.56
N TYR A 17 -5.40 12.51 16.50
CA TYR A 17 -4.57 12.33 15.31
C TYR A 17 -5.37 11.71 14.16
N ILE A 18 -6.06 10.59 14.38
CA ILE A 18 -6.90 9.93 13.37
C ILE A 18 -7.99 10.89 12.89
N LYS A 19 -8.65 11.60 13.83
CA LYS A 19 -9.68 12.58 13.46
C LYS A 19 -9.13 13.65 12.51
N ARG A 20 -7.93 14.16 12.75
CA ARG A 20 -7.29 15.14 11.86
C ARG A 20 -6.97 14.57 10.49
N LEU A 21 -6.51 13.32 10.41
CA LEU A 21 -6.27 12.64 9.13
C LEU A 21 -7.57 12.49 8.32
N LEU A 22 -8.65 12.07 8.96
CA LEU A 22 -9.97 11.97 8.31
C LEU A 22 -10.46 13.34 7.85
N MET A 23 -10.33 14.38 8.70
CA MET A 23 -10.67 15.76 8.34
C MET A 23 -9.83 16.26 7.15
N SER A 24 -8.53 16.05 7.18
CA SER A 24 -7.64 16.41 6.07
C SER A 24 -8.04 15.72 4.77
N HIS A 25 -8.35 14.43 4.85
CA HIS A 25 -8.78 13.64 3.69
C HIS A 25 -10.06 14.18 3.06
N ILE A 26 -11.10 14.43 3.88
CA ILE A 26 -12.42 14.82 3.37
C ILE A 26 -12.52 16.28 2.94
N THR A 27 -11.71 17.17 3.55
CA THR A 27 -11.73 18.61 3.24
C THR A 27 -10.65 19.00 2.24
N GLY A 28 -9.62 18.17 2.04
CA GLY A 28 -8.43 18.54 1.27
C GLY A 28 -7.49 19.53 1.97
N LEU A 29 -7.80 19.93 3.21
CA LEU A 29 -7.00 20.90 3.96
C LEU A 29 -5.81 20.20 4.65
N SER A 30 -4.67 20.88 4.69
CA SER A 30 -3.52 20.43 5.47
C SER A 30 -3.81 20.50 6.98
N THR A 31 -3.03 19.74 7.76
CA THR A 31 -3.13 19.79 9.23
C THR A 31 -2.98 21.21 9.78
N ALA A 32 -2.09 22.03 9.19
CA ALA A 32 -1.88 23.41 9.62
C ALA A 32 -3.13 24.28 9.37
N GLN A 33 -3.76 24.14 8.21
CA GLN A 33 -5.01 24.83 7.88
C GLN A 33 -6.15 24.40 8.80
N LEU A 34 -6.28 23.10 9.08
CA LEU A 34 -7.30 22.60 10.03
C LEU A 34 -7.11 23.15 11.44
N LEU A 35 -5.86 23.35 11.89
CA LEU A 35 -5.57 23.95 13.20
C LEU A 35 -5.87 25.44 13.23
N ALA A 36 -5.74 26.15 12.09
CA ALA A 36 -6.09 27.55 11.97
C ALA A 36 -7.62 27.80 11.92
N GLU A 37 -8.40 26.77 11.58
CA GLU A 37 -9.87 26.85 11.45
C GLU A 37 -10.58 25.90 12.44
N PRO A 38 -10.50 26.14 13.76
CA PRO A 38 -11.02 25.20 14.76
C PRO A 38 -12.55 25.02 14.70
N ASN A 39 -13.26 25.95 14.08
CA ASN A 39 -14.73 25.92 13.92
C ASN A 39 -15.18 25.52 12.52
N LEU A 40 -14.31 24.88 11.73
CA LEU A 40 -14.65 24.41 10.39
C LEU A 40 -15.90 23.51 10.44
N GLN A 41 -16.92 23.89 9.67
CA GLN A 41 -18.14 23.10 9.52
C GLN A 41 -18.01 22.22 8.28
N LEU A 42 -18.30 20.94 8.44
CA LEU A 42 -18.39 19.99 7.34
C LEU A 42 -19.70 20.20 6.58
N THR A 43 -19.69 19.96 5.27
CA THR A 43 -20.92 19.82 4.49
C THR A 43 -21.67 18.55 4.93
N GLU A 44 -22.95 18.42 4.57
CA GLU A 44 -23.74 17.25 4.88
C GLU A 44 -23.11 15.96 4.32
N GLU A 45 -22.63 16.01 3.08
CA GLU A 45 -21.93 14.88 2.43
C GLU A 45 -20.65 14.49 3.16
N GLN A 46 -19.85 15.49 3.56
CA GLN A 46 -18.62 15.29 4.34
C GLN A 46 -18.93 14.69 5.72
N GLN A 47 -20.02 15.11 6.36
CA GLN A 47 -20.42 14.56 7.64
C GLN A 47 -20.86 13.09 7.51
N ILE A 48 -21.64 12.76 6.48
CA ILE A 48 -22.06 11.36 6.19
C ILE A 48 -20.81 10.48 5.94
N TRP A 49 -19.84 10.97 5.16
CA TRP A 49 -18.58 10.23 4.96
C TRP A 49 -17.82 10.03 6.27
N MET A 50 -17.71 11.07 7.10
CA MET A 50 -17.01 11.02 8.39
C MET A 50 -17.64 9.98 9.32
N ASP A 51 -18.98 9.97 9.44
CA ASP A 51 -19.71 9.04 10.29
C ASP A 51 -19.51 7.59 9.81
N ASN A 52 -19.51 7.37 8.49
CA ASN A 52 -19.21 6.07 7.90
C ASN A 52 -17.76 5.63 8.19
N ALA A 53 -16.79 6.54 8.01
CA ALA A 53 -15.39 6.26 8.30
C ALA A 53 -15.17 5.87 9.77
N ILE A 54 -15.80 6.58 10.71
CA ILE A 54 -15.76 6.25 12.13
C ILE A 54 -16.40 4.88 12.42
N CYS A 55 -17.50 4.56 11.76
CA CYS A 55 -18.15 3.26 11.89
C CYS A 55 -17.25 2.11 11.38
N ARG A 56 -16.60 2.28 10.23
CA ARG A 56 -15.64 1.30 9.66
C ARG A 56 -14.45 1.07 10.60
N LEU A 57 -13.85 2.15 11.12
CA LEU A 57 -12.79 2.06 12.13
C LEU A 57 -13.26 1.36 13.40
N GLY A 58 -14.49 1.62 13.86
CA GLY A 58 -15.12 0.96 15.01
C GLY A 58 -15.31 -0.55 14.80
N ASN A 59 -15.34 -1.01 13.56
CA ASN A 59 -15.36 -2.42 13.16
C ASN A 59 -13.96 -3.01 12.95
N ASN A 60 -12.90 -2.34 13.41
CA ASN A 60 -11.48 -2.70 13.26
C ASN A 60 -10.99 -2.73 11.80
N GLU A 61 -11.62 -2.00 10.90
CA GLU A 61 -11.07 -1.83 9.55
C GLU A 61 -9.83 -0.93 9.61
N PRO A 62 -8.73 -1.29 8.92
CA PRO A 62 -7.53 -0.47 8.90
C PRO A 62 -7.79 0.95 8.39
N LEU A 63 -7.16 1.96 9.00
CA LEU A 63 -7.31 3.36 8.59
C LEU A 63 -7.01 3.57 7.11
N GLN A 64 -5.99 2.91 6.58
CA GLN A 64 -5.60 3.00 5.17
C GLN A 64 -6.70 2.47 4.23
N HIS A 65 -7.43 1.43 4.63
CA HIS A 65 -8.58 0.95 3.86
C HIS A 65 -9.74 1.94 3.92
N VAL A 66 -9.94 2.61 5.07
CA VAL A 66 -10.96 3.66 5.21
C VAL A 66 -10.64 4.86 4.35
N LEU A 67 -9.37 5.29 4.32
CA LEU A 67 -8.86 6.39 3.49
C LEU A 67 -8.77 6.02 2.01
N GLY A 68 -8.66 4.72 1.69
CA GLY A 68 -8.49 4.22 0.32
C GLY A 68 -7.06 4.29 -0.20
N TYR A 69 -6.09 4.71 0.62
CA TYR A 69 -4.68 4.76 0.24
C TYR A 69 -3.73 4.55 1.43
N SER A 70 -2.50 4.20 1.11
CA SER A 70 -1.35 4.19 2.02
C SER A 70 -0.18 4.90 1.36
N GLU A 71 0.62 5.60 2.14
CA GLU A 71 1.92 6.10 1.68
C GLU A 71 2.97 5.02 1.90
N PHE A 72 3.85 4.84 0.91
CA PHE A 72 4.94 3.89 0.95
C PHE A 72 6.06 4.36 0.03
N TYR A 73 7.26 4.45 0.54
CA TYR A 73 8.48 4.88 -0.15
C TYR A 73 8.31 6.18 -0.95
N GLY A 74 7.68 7.19 -0.32
CA GLY A 74 7.40 8.48 -0.92
C GLY A 74 6.29 8.52 -1.97
N HIS A 75 5.60 7.41 -2.20
CA HIS A 75 4.50 7.28 -3.16
C HIS A 75 3.18 6.96 -2.48
N ARG A 76 2.08 7.35 -3.11
CA ARG A 76 0.73 7.02 -2.66
C ARG A 76 0.21 5.81 -3.42
N PHE A 77 -0.10 4.75 -2.69
CA PHE A 77 -0.68 3.51 -3.20
C PHE A 77 -2.15 3.44 -2.85
N LYS A 78 -3.00 3.08 -3.79
CA LYS A 78 -4.38 2.67 -3.51
C LYS A 78 -4.35 1.46 -2.60
N CYS A 79 -5.21 1.46 -1.57
CA CYS A 79 -5.22 0.45 -0.54
C CYS A 79 -6.66 0.12 -0.14
N ASP A 80 -7.03 -1.15 -0.22
CA ASP A 80 -8.34 -1.67 0.17
C ASP A 80 -8.24 -3.14 0.61
N GLY A 81 -9.37 -3.78 0.89
CA GLY A 81 -9.43 -5.15 1.42
C GLY A 81 -8.89 -6.25 0.51
N ARG A 82 -8.44 -5.94 -0.72
CA ARG A 82 -7.88 -6.91 -1.68
C ARG A 82 -6.45 -7.33 -1.33
N ALA A 83 -5.70 -6.50 -0.60
CA ALA A 83 -4.34 -6.79 -0.21
C ALA A 83 -4.00 -6.24 1.18
N LEU A 84 -2.92 -6.77 1.78
CA LEU A 84 -2.40 -6.27 3.04
C LEU A 84 -1.95 -4.81 2.89
N VAL A 85 -2.21 -4.00 3.93
CA VAL A 85 -1.73 -2.62 4.02
C VAL A 85 -0.20 -2.60 3.98
N PRO A 86 0.42 -1.81 3.09
CA PRO A 86 1.87 -1.60 3.11
C PRO A 86 2.36 -1.19 4.50
N ARG A 87 3.45 -1.79 4.97
CA ARG A 87 4.02 -1.52 6.29
C ARG A 87 5.25 -0.63 6.15
N PRO A 88 5.44 0.37 7.03
CA PRO A 88 6.63 1.25 6.99
C PRO A 88 7.94 0.46 7.08
N GLU A 89 7.98 -0.62 7.86
CA GLU A 89 9.17 -1.47 8.01
C GLU A 89 9.60 -2.13 6.69
N THR A 90 8.67 -2.27 5.76
CA THR A 90 8.96 -2.82 4.42
C THR A 90 9.70 -1.82 3.53
N GLU A 91 9.67 -0.52 3.85
CA GLU A 91 10.47 0.50 3.15
C GLU A 91 11.97 0.27 3.35
N GLU A 92 12.38 -0.21 4.53
CA GLU A 92 13.78 -0.56 4.83
C GLU A 92 14.28 -1.68 3.89
N LEU A 93 13.41 -2.63 3.52
CA LEU A 93 13.75 -3.69 2.57
C LEU A 93 13.99 -3.12 1.17
N VAL A 94 13.16 -2.17 0.72
CA VAL A 94 13.35 -1.49 -0.56
C VAL A 94 14.65 -0.70 -0.54
N GLU A 95 14.91 0.08 0.50
CA GLU A 95 16.14 0.87 0.66
C GLU A 95 17.37 -0.03 0.66
N TRP A 96 17.34 -1.14 1.36
CA TRP A 96 18.46 -2.09 1.39
C TRP A 96 18.75 -2.65 0.00
N ILE A 97 17.72 -3.08 -0.75
CA ILE A 97 17.88 -3.59 -2.12
C ILE A 97 18.52 -2.51 -3.02
N LEU A 98 18.06 -1.27 -2.95
CA LEU A 98 18.58 -0.17 -3.75
C LEU A 98 20.05 0.15 -3.42
N ASN A 99 20.42 0.13 -2.15
CA ASN A 99 21.79 0.36 -1.69
C ASN A 99 22.74 -0.75 -2.16
N ASP A 100 22.36 -2.03 -1.98
CA ASP A 100 23.15 -3.17 -2.41
C ASP A 100 23.29 -3.18 -3.95
N TRP A 101 22.20 -2.88 -4.66
CA TRP A 101 22.23 -2.79 -6.11
C TRP A 101 23.18 -1.72 -6.61
N SER A 102 23.23 -0.56 -6.01
CA SER A 102 24.15 0.52 -6.39
C SER A 102 25.63 0.11 -6.27
N THR A 103 25.93 -0.81 -5.36
CA THR A 103 27.30 -1.28 -5.09
C THR A 103 27.71 -2.49 -5.93
N LEU A 104 26.76 -3.35 -6.31
CA LEU A 104 27.02 -4.62 -7.01
C LEU A 104 27.02 -4.50 -8.54
N ASN A 105 26.52 -3.40 -9.12
CA ASN A 105 26.03 -3.36 -10.49
C ASN A 105 26.88 -2.70 -11.56
N SER A 106 28.18 -2.76 -11.49
CA SER A 106 29.00 -2.34 -12.65
C SER A 106 28.95 -3.31 -13.85
N GLN A 107 28.28 -4.46 -13.77
CA GLN A 107 28.38 -5.54 -14.76
C GLN A 107 27.07 -5.98 -15.43
N LEU A 108 25.88 -5.63 -14.89
CA LEU A 108 24.61 -6.07 -15.47
C LEU A 108 23.96 -4.92 -16.26
N SER A 109 23.59 -5.19 -17.51
CA SER A 109 22.88 -4.23 -18.36
C SER A 109 21.41 -4.07 -17.99
N THR A 110 20.79 -5.09 -17.40
CA THR A 110 19.36 -5.11 -17.00
C THR A 110 19.20 -6.00 -15.77
N LEU A 111 18.43 -5.55 -14.81
CA LEU A 111 18.04 -6.30 -13.61
C LEU A 111 16.70 -7.01 -13.84
N ASN A 112 16.68 -8.33 -13.70
CA ASN A 112 15.45 -9.10 -13.64
C ASN A 112 15.09 -9.37 -12.17
N LEU A 113 14.00 -8.78 -11.69
CA LEU A 113 13.56 -8.84 -10.31
C LEU A 113 12.23 -9.59 -10.21
N LEU A 114 12.08 -10.40 -9.16
CA LEU A 114 10.83 -11.06 -8.80
C LEU A 114 10.39 -10.62 -7.42
N ASP A 115 9.17 -10.07 -7.32
CA ASP A 115 8.47 -9.80 -6.06
C ASP A 115 7.39 -10.86 -5.83
N ILE A 116 7.56 -11.69 -4.78
CA ILE A 116 6.66 -12.80 -4.47
C ILE A 116 5.68 -12.38 -3.39
N GLY A 117 4.37 -12.52 -3.67
CA GLY A 117 3.30 -12.03 -2.80
C GLY A 117 3.19 -10.51 -2.87
N THR A 118 3.15 -9.97 -4.09
CA THR A 118 3.27 -8.52 -4.34
C THR A 118 2.18 -7.68 -3.68
N GLY A 119 1.01 -8.25 -3.39
CA GLY A 119 -0.09 -7.56 -2.71
C GLY A 119 -0.54 -6.30 -3.44
N THR A 120 -0.34 -5.14 -2.83
CA THR A 120 -0.62 -3.82 -3.43
C THR A 120 0.36 -3.44 -4.55
N GLY A 121 1.43 -4.20 -4.74
CA GLY A 121 2.54 -3.87 -5.63
C GLY A 121 3.57 -2.92 -5.02
N CYS A 122 3.50 -2.60 -3.73
CA CYS A 122 4.31 -1.53 -3.14
C CYS A 122 5.82 -1.78 -3.28
N ILE A 123 6.32 -3.00 -3.10
CA ILE A 123 7.74 -3.34 -3.30
C ILE A 123 8.08 -3.29 -4.79
N ALA A 124 7.35 -4.06 -5.61
CA ALA A 124 7.61 -4.17 -7.04
C ALA A 124 7.62 -2.81 -7.75
N LEU A 125 6.60 -1.99 -7.50
CA LEU A 125 6.44 -0.69 -8.15
C LEU A 125 7.45 0.35 -7.66
N SER A 126 7.78 0.36 -6.36
CA SER A 126 8.84 1.24 -5.85
C SER A 126 10.20 0.89 -6.46
N LEU A 127 10.56 -0.40 -6.50
CA LEU A 127 11.80 -0.84 -7.13
C LEU A 127 11.82 -0.55 -8.63
N ALA A 128 10.71 -0.74 -9.33
CA ALA A 128 10.61 -0.47 -10.77
C ALA A 128 10.77 1.03 -11.10
N LYS A 129 10.33 1.93 -10.20
CA LYS A 129 10.52 3.37 -10.36
C LYS A 129 11.96 3.81 -10.15
N GLU A 130 12.60 3.27 -9.11
CA GLU A 130 13.98 3.64 -8.77
C GLU A 130 15.02 2.99 -9.68
N LEU A 131 14.72 1.79 -10.20
CA LEU A 131 15.61 1.00 -11.04
C LEU A 131 15.13 1.02 -12.51
N THR A 132 15.38 2.11 -13.20
CA THR A 132 14.91 2.34 -14.58
C THR A 132 15.37 1.28 -15.59
N ASN A 133 16.52 0.62 -15.34
CA ASN A 133 17.04 -0.47 -16.15
C ASN A 133 16.66 -1.86 -15.61
N SER A 134 15.48 -1.99 -15.01
CA SER A 134 14.97 -3.25 -14.48
C SER A 134 13.73 -3.73 -15.25
N THR A 135 13.54 -5.05 -15.24
CA THR A 135 12.26 -5.70 -15.53
C THR A 135 11.81 -6.36 -14.24
N VAL A 136 10.65 -5.97 -13.74
CA VAL A 136 10.11 -6.49 -12.47
C VAL A 136 8.97 -7.43 -12.78
N THR A 137 9.00 -8.63 -12.19
CA THR A 137 7.87 -9.56 -12.18
C THR A 137 7.21 -9.51 -10.81
N ALA A 138 5.94 -9.13 -10.77
CA ALA A 138 5.11 -9.08 -9.59
C ALA A 138 4.20 -10.31 -9.55
N LEU A 139 4.49 -11.25 -8.65
CA LEU A 139 3.78 -12.52 -8.50
C LEU A 139 2.82 -12.45 -7.31
N ASP A 140 1.59 -12.87 -7.49
CA ASP A 140 0.65 -13.11 -6.40
C ASP A 140 -0.29 -14.28 -6.74
N ILE A 141 -0.75 -14.99 -5.72
CA ILE A 141 -1.76 -16.04 -5.87
C ILE A 141 -3.17 -15.45 -6.03
N SER A 142 -3.40 -14.26 -5.45
CA SER A 142 -4.67 -13.53 -5.50
C SER A 142 -4.78 -12.67 -6.75
N GLU A 143 -5.80 -12.93 -7.54
CA GLU A 143 -6.13 -12.11 -8.72
C GLU A 143 -6.62 -10.71 -8.32
N GLU A 144 -7.28 -10.60 -7.16
CA GLU A 144 -7.76 -9.35 -6.61
C GLU A 144 -6.57 -8.45 -6.18
N ALA A 145 -5.56 -9.04 -5.54
CA ALA A 145 -4.32 -8.34 -5.20
C ALA A 145 -3.60 -7.84 -6.47
N LEU A 146 -3.46 -8.69 -7.49
CA LEU A 146 -2.87 -8.29 -8.78
C LEU A 146 -3.69 -7.20 -9.49
N SER A 147 -5.01 -7.22 -9.37
CA SER A 147 -5.85 -6.14 -9.90
C SER A 147 -5.55 -4.81 -9.21
N LEU A 148 -5.39 -4.82 -7.87
CA LEU A 148 -5.02 -3.64 -7.10
C LEU A 148 -3.60 -3.15 -7.47
N ALA A 149 -2.64 -4.07 -7.60
CA ALA A 149 -1.27 -3.73 -8.00
C ALA A 149 -1.21 -3.09 -9.41
N LYS A 150 -2.01 -3.59 -10.37
CA LYS A 150 -2.15 -2.99 -11.70
C LYS A 150 -2.79 -1.60 -11.67
N GLU A 151 -3.76 -1.36 -10.78
CA GLU A 151 -4.32 -0.02 -10.56
C GLU A 151 -3.26 0.93 -10.02
N ASN A 152 -2.42 0.47 -9.09
CA ASN A 152 -1.29 1.23 -8.53
C ASN A 152 -0.21 1.50 -9.58
N ALA A 153 0.10 0.53 -10.45
CA ALA A 153 1.04 0.75 -11.55
C ALA A 153 0.59 1.90 -12.47
N LYS A 154 -0.70 1.93 -12.82
CA LYS A 154 -1.27 3.03 -13.59
C LYS A 154 -1.22 4.36 -12.85
N LEU A 155 -1.56 4.37 -11.56
CA LEU A 155 -1.54 5.57 -10.72
C LEU A 155 -0.13 6.16 -10.62
N LEU A 156 0.89 5.30 -10.58
CA LEU A 156 2.29 5.67 -10.44
C LEU A 156 3.02 5.82 -11.78
N GLU A 157 2.34 5.57 -12.90
CA GLU A 157 2.91 5.62 -14.25
C GLU A 157 4.13 4.69 -14.40
N VAL A 158 4.01 3.44 -13.87
CA VAL A 158 5.06 2.41 -13.94
C VAL A 158 4.67 1.38 -14.99
N GLU A 159 5.53 1.18 -16.00
CA GLU A 159 5.26 0.30 -17.15
C GLU A 159 6.17 -0.94 -17.21
N ASN A 160 7.30 -0.94 -16.51
CA ASN A 160 8.30 -2.01 -16.53
C ASN A 160 8.03 -3.12 -15.50
N VAL A 161 6.75 -3.43 -15.26
CA VAL A 161 6.31 -4.49 -14.32
C VAL A 161 5.35 -5.46 -15.00
N ASP A 162 5.71 -6.74 -14.97
CA ASP A 162 4.87 -7.85 -15.40
C ASP A 162 4.11 -8.46 -14.22
N PHE A 163 2.79 -8.51 -14.28
CA PHE A 163 1.93 -9.05 -13.22
C PHE A 163 1.49 -10.46 -13.55
N ILE A 164 1.95 -11.44 -12.75
CA ILE A 164 1.71 -12.85 -12.98
C ILE A 164 0.92 -13.46 -11.82
N LYS A 165 -0.22 -14.11 -12.14
CA LYS A 165 -0.93 -14.94 -11.18
C LYS A 165 -0.23 -16.29 -11.07
N GLY A 166 0.22 -16.64 -9.87
CA GLY A 166 0.89 -17.92 -9.66
C GLY A 166 1.10 -18.26 -8.20
N ASP A 167 1.26 -19.54 -7.96
CA ASP A 167 1.67 -20.09 -6.66
C ASP A 167 3.15 -20.43 -6.72
N ILE A 168 3.96 -19.77 -5.90
CA ILE A 168 5.41 -19.99 -5.82
C ILE A 168 5.74 -21.45 -5.38
N LEU A 169 4.83 -22.10 -4.69
CA LEU A 169 5.01 -23.51 -4.28
C LEU A 169 4.80 -24.49 -5.45
N ASN A 170 4.29 -24.02 -6.57
CA ASN A 170 4.10 -24.87 -7.75
C ASN A 170 5.45 -25.13 -8.43
N LYS A 171 5.79 -26.43 -8.58
CA LYS A 171 7.06 -26.90 -9.18
C LYS A 171 7.33 -26.34 -10.58
N THR A 172 6.29 -26.05 -11.36
CA THR A 172 6.42 -25.51 -12.72
C THR A 172 7.00 -24.08 -12.71
N PHE A 173 6.67 -23.26 -11.71
CA PHE A 173 7.22 -21.91 -11.56
C PHE A 173 8.68 -21.95 -11.07
N ASN A 174 9.02 -22.90 -10.21
CA ASN A 174 10.36 -23.05 -9.65
C ASN A 174 11.47 -23.20 -10.71
N SER A 175 11.16 -23.73 -11.88
CA SER A 175 12.13 -23.84 -12.98
C SER A 175 12.54 -22.50 -13.60
N GLN A 176 11.75 -21.44 -13.37
CA GLN A 176 12.03 -20.10 -13.91
C GLN A 176 12.78 -19.21 -12.91
N LEU A 177 12.92 -19.62 -11.64
CA LEU A 177 13.58 -18.78 -10.63
C LEU A 177 15.03 -18.44 -10.94
N SER A 178 15.72 -19.31 -11.67
CA SER A 178 17.11 -19.09 -12.08
C SER A 178 17.29 -17.95 -13.11
N THR A 179 16.21 -17.41 -13.66
CA THR A 179 16.26 -16.29 -14.61
C THR A 179 16.27 -14.92 -13.92
N PHE A 180 15.96 -14.87 -12.61
CA PHE A 180 15.95 -13.65 -11.83
C PHE A 180 17.29 -13.37 -11.18
N ASN A 181 17.73 -12.12 -11.21
CA ASN A 181 18.94 -11.66 -10.53
C ASN A 181 18.69 -11.37 -9.05
N LEU A 182 17.44 -10.95 -8.73
CA LEU A 182 17.00 -10.64 -7.40
C LEU A 182 15.59 -11.19 -7.16
N ILE A 183 15.39 -11.79 -6.00
CA ILE A 183 14.07 -12.24 -5.55
C ILE A 183 13.79 -11.59 -4.20
N VAL A 184 12.64 -10.95 -4.08
CA VAL A 184 12.17 -10.31 -2.85
C VAL A 184 10.81 -10.86 -2.48
N SER A 185 10.53 -10.93 -1.18
CA SER A 185 9.22 -11.31 -0.66
C SER A 185 9.01 -10.75 0.73
N ASN A 186 7.83 -10.23 1.00
CA ASN A 186 7.34 -9.91 2.33
C ASN A 186 6.01 -10.63 2.56
N PRO A 187 6.03 -11.97 2.79
CA PRO A 187 4.82 -12.76 2.92
C PRO A 187 4.06 -12.42 4.20
N PRO A 188 2.74 -12.70 4.25
CA PRO A 188 1.96 -12.50 5.47
C PRO A 188 2.51 -13.39 6.59
N TYR A 189 2.58 -12.82 7.81
CA TYR A 189 2.95 -13.59 9.01
C TYR A 189 1.77 -14.48 9.41
N VAL A 190 2.05 -15.76 9.65
CA VAL A 190 1.06 -16.77 10.06
C VAL A 190 0.98 -16.83 11.59
#